data_f4a996b07275909c6047aa6a8488f85d
#
_entry.id   f4a996b07275909c6047aa6a8488f85d
#
_cell.length_a   1.000
_cell.length_b   1.000
_cell.length_c   1.000
_cell.angle_alpha   90.00
_cell.angle_beta   90.00
_cell.angle_gamma   90.00
#
_symmetry.space_group_name_H-M   'P 1'
#
loop_
_entity.id
_entity.type
_entity.pdbx_description
1 polymer ?
#
loop_
_entity_poly.entity_id
_entity_poly.type
_entity_poly.pdbx_seq_one_letter_code
_entity_poly.pdbx_strand_id
1 'polypeptide(L)'
;LIGCIKENISNEYDGVVVTHGTDTLQYSAAAIGYCFGNASLPICIVSANAPIESQSSNALDNLHGAISFIKEGCGKGAFVVYRNSNSDTVAVHRATRLMASNAYSDEVLSVGGMVYGAFNEKNDFVKNPFYHETEDEAEPLNAYALRDISEDIMLIEPYVGMRYPEIDERVKYILLNTYHSGTLNTKSHEAEAFFASARKKGVRVYASGASNGAIYSSAESFETLGITPIRSLSPIAAYVKLWLISSLGKNTDELLGVSIGGDIVF
;
A
#
# COMPACT_ATOMS: atom_id res chain seq x y z
N LEU A 1 13.89 -5.17 -8.96
CA LEU A 1 12.97 -4.21 -9.57
C LEU A 1 13.32 -2.78 -9.18
N ILE A 2 13.31 -2.41 -7.87
CA ILE A 2 13.62 -1.05 -7.39
C ILE A 2 15.01 -0.58 -7.86
N GLY A 3 16.05 -1.42 -7.75
CA GLY A 3 17.39 -1.10 -8.25
C GLY A 3 17.40 -0.82 -9.75
N CYS A 4 16.70 -1.65 -10.54
CA CYS A 4 16.58 -1.45 -11.99
C CYS A 4 15.90 -0.11 -12.35
N ILE A 5 14.82 0.26 -11.66
CA ILE A 5 14.19 1.57 -11.86
C ILE A 5 15.19 2.69 -11.53
N LYS A 6 15.91 2.57 -10.40
CA LYS A 6 16.89 3.58 -9.98
C LYS A 6 18.02 3.79 -10.97
N GLU A 7 18.51 2.70 -11.59
CA GLU A 7 19.59 2.75 -12.57
C GLU A 7 19.15 3.34 -13.92
N ASN A 8 17.85 3.21 -14.25
CA ASN A 8 17.32 3.61 -15.55
C ASN A 8 16.49 4.88 -15.52
N ILE A 9 16.13 5.41 -14.35
CA ILE A 9 15.39 6.67 -14.26
C ILE A 9 16.33 7.84 -14.55
N SER A 10 16.03 8.64 -15.57
CA SER A 10 16.80 9.81 -15.95
C SER A 10 15.88 10.92 -16.48
N ASN A 11 16.39 12.15 -16.54
CA ASN A 11 15.67 13.30 -17.09
C ASN A 11 15.56 13.26 -18.63
N GLU A 12 16.11 12.23 -19.28
CA GLU A 12 15.98 12.03 -20.72
C GLU A 12 14.67 11.34 -21.10
N TYR A 13 13.95 10.81 -20.10
CA TYR A 13 12.67 10.12 -20.29
C TYR A 13 11.51 10.93 -19.72
N ASP A 14 10.37 10.86 -20.38
CA ASP A 14 9.13 11.47 -19.91
C ASP A 14 8.47 10.66 -18.77
N GLY A 15 8.81 9.40 -18.64
CA GLY A 15 8.31 8.50 -17.59
C GLY A 15 8.84 7.08 -17.72
N VAL A 16 8.44 6.22 -16.80
CA VAL A 16 8.81 4.80 -16.76
C VAL A 16 7.56 3.93 -16.74
N VAL A 17 7.51 2.90 -17.57
CA VAL A 17 6.47 1.86 -17.50
C VAL A 17 7.09 0.58 -16.95
N VAL A 18 6.46 0.02 -15.92
CA VAL A 18 6.83 -1.23 -15.27
C VAL A 18 5.73 -2.25 -15.52
N THR A 19 6.05 -3.34 -16.22
CA THR A 19 5.12 -4.47 -16.39
C THR A 19 5.24 -5.41 -15.17
N HIS A 20 4.11 -5.86 -14.63
CA HIS A 20 4.07 -6.66 -13.40
C HIS A 20 2.94 -7.71 -13.45
N GLY A 21 3.06 -8.79 -12.69
CA GLY A 21 1.96 -9.72 -12.46
C GLY A 21 0.93 -9.16 -11.46
N THR A 22 -0.30 -9.70 -11.46
CA THR A 22 -1.39 -9.21 -10.59
C THR A 22 -1.25 -9.62 -9.13
N ASP A 23 -0.71 -10.79 -8.83
CA ASP A 23 -0.74 -11.39 -7.48
C ASP A 23 -0.12 -10.53 -6.39
N THR A 24 1.01 -9.88 -6.69
CA THR A 24 1.75 -9.05 -5.74
C THR A 24 1.90 -7.61 -6.19
N LEU A 25 1.06 -7.18 -7.14
CA LEU A 25 1.07 -5.84 -7.72
C LEU A 25 1.03 -4.76 -6.63
N GLN A 26 0.12 -4.87 -5.67
CA GLN A 26 -0.10 -3.90 -4.61
C GLN A 26 1.11 -3.74 -3.68
N TYR A 27 1.85 -4.81 -3.43
CA TYR A 27 3.07 -4.78 -2.61
C TYR A 27 4.22 -4.11 -3.36
N SER A 28 4.44 -4.50 -4.60
CA SER A 28 5.48 -3.89 -5.46
C SER A 28 5.18 -2.43 -5.74
N ALA A 29 3.91 -2.08 -5.98
CA ALA A 29 3.47 -0.71 -6.20
C ALA A 29 3.73 0.16 -4.95
N ALA A 30 3.37 -0.30 -3.76
CA ALA A 30 3.64 0.40 -2.52
C ALA A 30 5.16 0.61 -2.32
N ALA A 31 5.98 -0.45 -2.54
CA ALA A 31 7.43 -0.35 -2.41
C ALA A 31 8.05 0.65 -3.40
N ILE A 32 7.60 0.65 -4.66
CA ILE A 32 8.02 1.64 -5.66
C ILE A 32 7.56 3.04 -5.23
N GLY A 33 6.33 3.19 -4.75
CA GLY A 33 5.80 4.45 -4.25
C GLY A 33 6.62 5.02 -3.09
N TYR A 34 7.03 4.20 -2.14
CA TYR A 34 7.88 4.65 -1.03
C TYR A 34 9.31 5.01 -1.45
N CYS A 35 9.83 4.38 -2.50
CA CYS A 35 11.17 4.68 -3.00
C CYS A 35 11.22 5.85 -3.98
N PHE A 36 10.15 6.08 -4.73
CA PHE A 36 10.13 7.03 -5.85
C PHE A 36 8.92 7.97 -5.83
N GLY A 37 8.23 8.11 -4.70
CA GLY A 37 7.03 8.95 -4.60
C GLY A 37 7.26 10.41 -4.97
N ASN A 38 8.49 10.94 -4.76
CA ASN A 38 8.89 12.28 -5.13
C ASN A 38 9.61 12.37 -6.50
N ALA A 39 9.61 11.29 -7.32
CA ALA A 39 10.20 11.34 -8.65
C ALA A 39 9.56 12.44 -9.49
N SER A 40 10.37 13.20 -10.23
CA SER A 40 9.92 14.31 -11.06
C SER A 40 9.10 13.89 -12.28
N LEU A 41 9.15 12.62 -12.63
CA LEU A 41 8.43 11.97 -13.73
C LEU A 41 7.52 10.84 -13.21
N PRO A 42 6.46 10.47 -13.96
CA PRO A 42 5.59 9.36 -13.59
C PRO A 42 6.26 8.00 -13.79
N ILE A 43 6.07 7.12 -12.81
CA ILE A 43 6.41 5.68 -12.89
C ILE A 43 5.08 4.92 -12.89
N CYS A 44 4.67 4.41 -14.04
CA CYS A 44 3.41 3.71 -14.22
C CYS A 44 3.62 2.21 -14.18
N ILE A 45 2.99 1.54 -13.23
CA ILE A 45 3.01 0.09 -13.11
C ILE A 45 1.74 -0.43 -13.78
N VAL A 46 1.90 -1.36 -14.71
CA VAL A 46 0.80 -1.99 -15.44
C VAL A 46 0.81 -3.50 -15.23
N SER A 47 -0.36 -4.09 -15.23
CA SER A 47 -0.57 -5.54 -15.16
C SER A 47 -1.68 -5.93 -16.12
N ALA A 48 -2.06 -7.21 -16.14
CA ALA A 48 -3.16 -7.70 -16.97
C ALA A 48 -3.93 -8.81 -16.27
N ASN A 49 -5.24 -8.84 -16.50
CA ASN A 49 -6.14 -9.89 -15.99
C ASN A 49 -6.02 -11.22 -16.75
N ALA A 50 -5.47 -11.19 -17.97
CA ALA A 50 -5.29 -12.35 -18.83
C ALA A 50 -4.07 -12.12 -19.75
N PRO A 51 -3.50 -13.20 -20.35
CA PRO A 51 -2.46 -13.07 -21.35
C PRO A 51 -2.88 -12.14 -22.49
N ILE A 52 -1.92 -11.39 -23.05
CA ILE A 52 -2.16 -10.36 -24.07
C ILE A 52 -2.87 -10.91 -25.33
N GLU A 53 -2.70 -12.18 -25.61
CA GLU A 53 -3.34 -12.87 -26.75
C GLU A 53 -4.83 -13.15 -26.52
N SER A 54 -5.30 -13.05 -25.28
CA SER A 54 -6.71 -13.24 -24.96
C SER A 54 -7.55 -12.05 -25.37
N GLN A 55 -8.69 -12.30 -25.99
CA GLN A 55 -9.64 -11.23 -26.36
C GLN A 55 -10.22 -10.48 -25.15
N SER A 56 -10.22 -11.11 -23.97
CA SER A 56 -10.69 -10.47 -22.72
C SER A 56 -9.59 -9.74 -21.97
N SER A 57 -8.35 -9.76 -22.49
CA SER A 57 -7.22 -9.11 -21.80
C SER A 57 -7.34 -7.58 -21.79
N ASN A 58 -7.10 -7.00 -20.63
CA ASN A 58 -6.99 -5.54 -20.46
C ASN A 58 -5.54 -5.03 -20.63
N ALA A 59 -4.61 -5.89 -21.05
CA ALA A 59 -3.17 -5.57 -21.14
C ALA A 59 -2.88 -4.33 -21.99
N LEU A 60 -3.48 -4.29 -23.20
CA LEU A 60 -3.26 -3.17 -24.13
C LEU A 60 -3.90 -1.87 -23.66
N ASP A 61 -5.07 -1.93 -23.03
CA ASP A 61 -5.73 -0.76 -22.46
C ASP A 61 -4.90 -0.15 -21.34
N ASN A 62 -4.38 -1.01 -20.45
CA ASN A 62 -3.54 -0.58 -19.33
C ASN A 62 -2.21 0.04 -19.80
N LEU A 63 -1.56 -0.60 -20.78
CA LEU A 63 -0.32 -0.09 -21.37
C LEU A 63 -0.56 1.24 -22.10
N HIS A 64 -1.61 1.32 -22.90
CA HIS A 64 -1.97 2.54 -23.62
C HIS A 64 -2.29 3.68 -22.63
N GLY A 65 -3.08 3.41 -21.60
CA GLY A 65 -3.38 4.39 -20.55
C GLY A 65 -2.12 4.89 -19.85
N ALA A 66 -1.17 3.99 -19.52
CA ALA A 66 0.10 4.37 -18.91
C ALA A 66 0.94 5.28 -19.81
N ILE A 67 1.05 4.95 -21.10
CA ILE A 67 1.79 5.77 -22.07
C ILE A 67 1.12 7.13 -22.24
N SER A 68 -0.20 7.19 -22.34
CA SER A 68 -0.96 8.45 -22.46
C SER A 68 -0.77 9.32 -21.21
N PHE A 69 -0.88 8.74 -20.01
CA PHE A 69 -0.65 9.43 -18.74
C PHE A 69 0.74 10.07 -18.65
N ILE A 70 1.77 9.35 -19.13
CA ILE A 70 3.15 9.85 -19.19
C ILE A 70 3.25 11.00 -20.20
N LYS A 71 2.78 10.79 -21.43
CA LYS A 71 2.90 11.79 -22.51
C LYS A 71 2.18 13.11 -22.22
N GLU A 72 1.06 13.04 -21.52
CA GLU A 72 0.28 14.22 -21.13
C GLU A 72 0.83 14.90 -19.86
N GLY A 73 1.81 14.30 -19.18
CA GLY A 73 2.41 14.86 -17.96
C GLY A 73 1.43 14.93 -16.78
N CYS A 74 0.50 13.98 -16.69
CA CYS A 74 -0.66 14.03 -15.79
C CYS A 74 -0.32 13.85 -14.31
N GLY A 75 0.91 13.47 -13.96
CA GLY A 75 1.30 13.25 -12.57
C GLY A 75 2.79 13.01 -12.38
N LYS A 76 3.21 12.99 -11.10
CA LYS A 76 4.60 12.73 -10.67
C LYS A 76 4.61 11.65 -9.61
N GLY A 77 5.71 10.87 -9.55
CA GLY A 77 5.84 9.75 -8.63
C GLY A 77 5.24 8.45 -9.19
N ALA A 78 4.82 7.52 -8.33
CA ALA A 78 4.43 6.18 -8.72
C ALA A 78 2.91 5.98 -8.79
N PHE A 79 2.45 5.30 -9.84
CA PHE A 79 1.05 5.02 -10.13
C PHE A 79 0.86 3.58 -10.61
N VAL A 80 -0.34 3.05 -10.40
CA VAL A 80 -0.82 1.83 -11.07
C VAL A 80 -1.90 2.23 -12.06
N VAL A 81 -1.78 1.77 -13.30
CA VAL A 81 -2.74 2.05 -14.37
C VAL A 81 -3.44 0.75 -14.75
N TYR A 82 -4.74 0.68 -14.51
CA TYR A 82 -5.47 -0.57 -14.65
C TYR A 82 -6.96 -0.34 -14.98
N ARG A 83 -7.48 -1.15 -15.92
CA ARG A 83 -8.90 -1.22 -16.23
C ARG A 83 -9.50 -2.46 -15.57
N ASN A 84 -10.38 -2.26 -14.60
CA ASN A 84 -11.11 -3.34 -13.96
C ASN A 84 -12.11 -3.98 -14.93
N SER A 85 -12.39 -5.28 -14.78
CA SER A 85 -13.31 -6.01 -15.69
C SER A 85 -14.74 -5.50 -15.66
N ASN A 86 -15.15 -4.86 -14.57
CA ASN A 86 -16.46 -4.23 -14.41
C ASN A 86 -16.49 -2.75 -14.82
N SER A 87 -15.43 -2.26 -15.49
CA SER A 87 -15.30 -0.86 -15.91
C SER A 87 -14.91 -0.76 -17.37
N ASP A 88 -15.48 0.23 -18.06
CA ASP A 88 -15.13 0.59 -19.44
C ASP A 88 -13.97 1.60 -19.47
N THR A 89 -13.54 2.12 -18.32
CA THR A 89 -12.49 3.13 -18.22
C THR A 89 -11.24 2.61 -17.54
N VAL A 90 -10.08 3.10 -17.99
CA VAL A 90 -8.79 2.84 -17.37
C VAL A 90 -8.61 3.78 -16.19
N ALA A 91 -8.47 3.25 -14.99
CA ALA A 91 -8.23 4.01 -13.78
C ALA A 91 -6.72 4.17 -13.51
N VAL A 92 -6.36 5.30 -12.91
CA VAL A 92 -5.02 5.59 -12.41
C VAL A 92 -5.08 5.67 -10.90
N HIS A 93 -4.29 4.85 -10.23
CA HIS A 93 -4.23 4.74 -8.78
C HIS A 93 -2.89 5.25 -8.27
N ARG A 94 -2.86 5.93 -7.12
CA ARG A 94 -1.60 6.19 -6.42
C ARG A 94 -1.03 4.84 -5.92
N ALA A 95 0.22 4.55 -6.21
CA ALA A 95 0.83 3.25 -5.93
C ALA A 95 0.81 2.86 -4.44
N THR A 96 0.92 3.85 -3.55
CA THR A 96 0.88 3.68 -2.09
C THR A 96 -0.52 3.58 -1.49
N ARG A 97 -1.59 3.70 -2.30
CA ARG A 97 -2.98 3.69 -1.82
C ARG A 97 -3.79 2.47 -2.27
N LEU A 98 -3.13 1.44 -2.77
CA LEU A 98 -3.81 0.22 -3.18
C LEU A 98 -4.28 -0.60 -1.98
N MET A 99 -5.44 -1.20 -2.13
CA MET A 99 -5.98 -2.22 -1.23
C MET A 99 -5.46 -3.62 -1.62
N ALA A 100 -5.62 -4.58 -0.72
CA ALA A 100 -5.37 -5.98 -1.04
C ALA A 100 -6.32 -6.45 -2.15
N SER A 101 -5.82 -7.31 -3.04
CA SER A 101 -6.65 -7.99 -4.03
C SER A 101 -7.58 -9.01 -3.35
N ASN A 102 -8.80 -9.09 -3.84
CA ASN A 102 -9.77 -10.07 -3.36
C ASN A 102 -9.64 -11.38 -4.14
N ALA A 103 -9.83 -12.51 -3.45
CA ALA A 103 -9.91 -13.80 -4.14
C ALA A 103 -11.06 -13.78 -5.17
N TYR A 104 -10.83 -14.44 -6.31
CA TYR A 104 -11.77 -14.52 -7.43
C TYR A 104 -12.14 -13.18 -8.09
N SER A 105 -11.35 -12.13 -7.86
CA SER A 105 -11.49 -10.83 -8.48
C SER A 105 -10.17 -10.42 -9.12
N ASP A 106 -10.22 -9.78 -10.28
CA ASP A 106 -9.09 -9.16 -10.95
C ASP A 106 -9.07 -7.64 -10.77
N GLU A 107 -9.86 -7.13 -9.83
CA GLU A 107 -10.01 -5.72 -9.58
C GLU A 107 -8.82 -5.14 -8.79
N VAL A 108 -8.34 -3.99 -9.25
CA VAL A 108 -7.42 -3.13 -8.52
C VAL A 108 -8.23 -2.02 -7.87
N LEU A 109 -8.11 -1.91 -6.55
CA LEU A 109 -8.88 -0.98 -5.74
C LEU A 109 -7.96 -0.06 -4.94
N SER A 110 -8.36 1.20 -4.80
CA SER A 110 -7.74 2.16 -3.87
C SER A 110 -8.54 2.29 -2.58
N VAL A 111 -7.88 2.73 -1.51
CA VAL A 111 -8.53 3.03 -0.22
C VAL A 111 -9.74 3.96 -0.45
N GLY A 112 -10.89 3.58 0.10
CA GLY A 112 -12.12 4.34 -0.03
C GLY A 112 -12.65 4.52 -1.46
N GLY A 113 -12.17 3.72 -2.43
CA GLY A 113 -12.51 3.87 -3.83
C GLY A 113 -11.88 5.10 -4.50
N MET A 114 -10.95 5.80 -3.82
CA MET A 114 -10.36 7.06 -4.27
C MET A 114 -9.22 6.85 -5.25
N VAL A 115 -9.56 6.68 -6.54
CA VAL A 115 -8.58 6.69 -7.63
C VAL A 115 -8.00 8.10 -7.83
N TYR A 116 -6.77 8.19 -8.33
CA TYR A 116 -6.14 9.46 -8.68
C TYR A 116 -6.87 10.16 -9.83
N GLY A 117 -7.32 9.37 -10.80
CA GLY A 117 -8.13 9.81 -11.94
C GLY A 117 -8.45 8.62 -12.84
N ALA A 118 -9.08 8.89 -13.96
CA ALA A 118 -9.39 7.90 -14.98
C ALA A 118 -9.42 8.51 -16.37
N PHE A 119 -9.31 7.68 -17.39
CA PHE A 119 -9.48 8.10 -18.79
C PHE A 119 -10.97 8.12 -19.13
N ASN A 120 -11.41 9.18 -19.81
CA ASN A 120 -12.77 9.29 -20.30
C ASN A 120 -12.95 8.53 -21.65
N GLU A 121 -14.16 8.52 -22.21
CA GLU A 121 -14.47 7.88 -23.49
C GLU A 121 -13.65 8.43 -24.70
N LYS A 122 -13.08 9.61 -24.56
CA LYS A 122 -12.22 10.23 -25.59
C LYS A 122 -10.73 9.93 -25.37
N ASN A 123 -10.39 9.09 -24.38
CA ASN A 123 -9.03 8.81 -23.92
C ASN A 123 -8.28 10.05 -23.36
N ASP A 124 -8.97 11.08 -22.89
CA ASP A 124 -8.36 12.16 -22.14
C ASP A 124 -8.29 11.79 -20.66
N PHE A 125 -7.18 12.04 -19.99
CA PHE A 125 -7.08 11.83 -18.55
C PHE A 125 -7.86 12.89 -17.78
N VAL A 126 -8.69 12.44 -16.85
CA VAL A 126 -9.47 13.31 -15.95
C VAL A 126 -9.06 13.00 -14.51
N LYS A 127 -8.40 13.96 -13.86
CA LYS A 127 -8.07 13.85 -12.44
C LYS A 127 -9.36 13.83 -11.61
N ASN A 128 -9.41 12.95 -10.62
CA ASN A 128 -10.55 12.87 -9.72
C ASN A 128 -10.65 14.16 -8.87
N PRO A 129 -11.72 14.95 -8.97
CA PRO A 129 -11.86 16.21 -8.24
C PRO A 129 -11.94 16.03 -6.71
N PHE A 130 -12.23 14.82 -6.25
CA PHE A 130 -12.29 14.47 -4.83
C PHE A 130 -11.00 13.83 -4.32
N TYR A 131 -9.99 13.67 -5.18
CA TYR A 131 -8.70 13.14 -4.76
C TYR A 131 -7.92 14.19 -3.96
N HIS A 132 -7.62 13.86 -2.72
CA HIS A 132 -6.77 14.69 -1.87
C HIS A 132 -5.32 14.27 -2.02
N GLU A 133 -4.49 15.16 -2.53
CA GLU A 133 -3.04 15.00 -2.46
C GLU A 133 -2.56 15.33 -1.06
N THR A 134 -1.67 14.49 -0.54
CA THR A 134 -0.97 14.74 0.71
C THR A 134 0.48 15.04 0.36
N GLU A 135 0.98 16.15 0.87
CA GLU A 135 2.41 16.47 0.77
C GLU A 135 3.22 15.49 1.60
N ASP A 136 4.36 15.07 1.07
CA ASP A 136 5.25 14.20 1.80
C ASP A 136 5.94 14.96 2.93
N GLU A 137 5.90 14.39 4.13
CA GLU A 137 6.50 14.94 5.35
C GLU A 137 7.91 14.41 5.60
N ALA A 138 8.30 13.34 4.90
CA ALA A 138 9.62 12.74 4.99
C ALA A 138 10.15 12.34 3.61
N GLU A 139 11.47 12.20 3.54
CA GLU A 139 12.17 11.77 2.34
C GLU A 139 11.83 10.32 1.96
N PRO A 140 11.86 9.97 0.67
CA PRO A 140 11.65 8.61 0.21
C PRO A 140 12.55 7.59 0.91
N LEU A 141 12.04 6.38 1.04
CA LEU A 141 12.78 5.27 1.60
C LEU A 141 13.77 4.74 0.56
N ASN A 142 15.05 5.07 0.71
CA ASN A 142 16.11 4.71 -0.23
C ASN A 142 16.49 3.22 -0.15
N ALA A 143 15.56 2.34 -0.54
CA ALA A 143 15.71 0.88 -0.47
C ALA A 143 16.40 0.26 -1.70
N TYR A 144 17.08 1.06 -2.54
CA TYR A 144 17.64 0.61 -3.82
C TYR A 144 18.74 -0.45 -3.68
N ALA A 145 19.46 -0.44 -2.57
CA ALA A 145 20.60 -1.31 -2.32
C ALA A 145 20.29 -2.42 -1.31
N LEU A 146 19.04 -2.56 -0.86
CA LEU A 146 18.66 -3.65 0.05
C LEU A 146 18.89 -4.99 -0.64
N ARG A 147 19.72 -5.83 -0.02
CA ARG A 147 19.97 -7.22 -0.44
C ARG A 147 19.21 -8.19 0.46
N ASP A 148 19.18 -7.87 1.74
CA ASP A 148 18.50 -8.65 2.76
C ASP A 148 17.28 -7.88 3.23
N ILE A 149 16.18 -8.58 3.30
CA ILE A 149 14.89 -8.06 3.74
C ILE A 149 14.62 -8.54 5.16
N SER A 150 14.01 -7.70 5.97
CA SER A 150 13.64 -8.05 7.34
C SER A 150 12.54 -9.12 7.35
N GLU A 151 12.74 -10.15 8.19
CA GLU A 151 11.74 -11.19 8.49
C GLU A 151 11.18 -11.01 9.90
N ASP A 152 11.25 -9.81 10.45
CA ASP A 152 10.92 -9.49 11.83
C ASP A 152 9.50 -8.96 12.04
N ILE A 153 8.65 -9.02 11.00
CA ILE A 153 7.25 -8.59 11.05
C ILE A 153 6.33 -9.80 11.03
N MET A 154 5.46 -9.88 12.03
CA MET A 154 4.34 -10.82 12.06
C MET A 154 3.07 -10.08 11.62
N LEU A 155 2.54 -10.45 10.44
CA LEU A 155 1.24 -9.96 9.96
C LEU A 155 0.12 -10.86 10.47
N ILE A 156 -0.93 -10.27 11.05
CA ILE A 156 -2.09 -10.98 11.57
C ILE A 156 -3.38 -10.43 10.95
N GLU A 157 -4.11 -11.31 10.27
CA GLU A 157 -5.43 -11.02 9.70
C GLU A 157 -6.52 -11.49 10.68
N PRO A 158 -7.44 -10.63 11.11
CA PRO A 158 -8.47 -11.01 12.05
C PRO A 158 -9.58 -11.84 11.38
N TYR A 159 -9.99 -12.91 12.05
CA TYR A 159 -11.14 -13.72 11.65
C TYR A 159 -11.92 -14.21 12.88
N VAL A 160 -13.16 -14.65 12.68
CA VAL A 160 -14.02 -15.15 13.77
C VAL A 160 -13.46 -16.47 14.29
N GLY A 161 -13.23 -16.53 15.59
CA GLY A 161 -12.60 -17.70 16.24
C GLY A 161 -11.08 -17.76 16.09
N MET A 162 -10.44 -16.62 15.76
CA MET A 162 -8.99 -16.52 15.63
C MET A 162 -8.29 -16.95 16.93
N ARG A 163 -7.24 -17.75 16.76
CA ARG A 163 -6.24 -18.01 17.80
C ARG A 163 -4.99 -17.22 17.49
N TYR A 164 -4.47 -16.51 18.47
CA TYR A 164 -3.22 -15.76 18.28
C TYR A 164 -2.03 -16.72 18.14
N PRO A 165 -1.12 -16.45 17.18
CA PRO A 165 0.08 -17.27 16.99
C PRO A 165 1.08 -17.07 18.13
N GLU A 166 2.03 -17.99 18.27
CA GLU A 166 3.18 -17.77 19.14
C GLU A 166 4.10 -16.71 18.56
N ILE A 167 4.61 -15.82 19.42
CA ILE A 167 5.58 -14.79 19.05
C ILE A 167 6.97 -15.38 19.18
N ASP A 168 7.64 -15.67 18.06
CA ASP A 168 9.00 -16.16 18.06
C ASP A 168 10.04 -15.05 18.34
N GLU A 169 11.30 -15.43 18.53
CA GLU A 169 12.37 -14.51 18.94
C GLU A 169 12.80 -13.52 17.83
N ARG A 170 12.46 -13.80 16.57
CA ARG A 170 12.80 -12.93 15.44
C ARG A 170 11.83 -11.76 15.31
N VAL A 171 10.62 -11.91 15.84
CA VAL A 171 9.54 -10.93 15.72
C VAL A 171 9.87 -9.68 16.55
N LYS A 172 10.01 -8.56 15.89
CA LYS A 172 10.14 -7.23 16.52
C LYS A 172 8.86 -6.41 16.39
N TYR A 173 8.08 -6.68 15.36
CA TYR A 173 6.87 -5.96 15.03
C TYR A 173 5.71 -6.91 14.77
N ILE A 174 4.54 -6.56 15.28
CA ILE A 174 3.28 -7.22 14.93
C ILE A 174 2.43 -6.16 14.24
N LEU A 175 1.99 -6.46 13.02
CA LEU A 175 1.00 -5.67 12.30
C LEU A 175 -0.32 -6.44 12.28
N LEU A 176 -1.32 -5.89 12.95
CA LEU A 176 -2.68 -6.42 12.95
C LEU A 176 -3.49 -5.68 11.90
N ASN A 177 -4.11 -6.37 10.98
CA ASN A 177 -5.20 -5.77 10.21
C ASN A 177 -6.45 -5.71 11.08
N THR A 178 -7.26 -4.68 10.92
CA THR A 178 -8.53 -4.55 11.64
C THR A 178 -9.69 -5.09 10.81
N TYR A 179 -10.84 -5.34 11.46
CA TYR A 179 -12.09 -5.49 10.72
C TYR A 179 -12.42 -4.17 9.99
N HIS A 180 -13.34 -4.20 9.04
CA HIS A 180 -13.69 -3.06 8.19
C HIS A 180 -14.04 -1.75 8.94
N SER A 181 -14.45 -1.86 10.19
CA SER A 181 -14.77 -0.71 11.07
C SER A 181 -13.59 -0.22 11.89
N GLY A 182 -12.38 -0.72 11.66
CA GLY A 182 -11.20 -0.35 12.44
C GLY A 182 -11.14 -0.96 13.84
N THR A 183 -11.85 -2.08 14.06
CA THR A 183 -11.98 -2.74 15.35
C THR A 183 -11.27 -4.10 15.38
N LEU A 184 -11.00 -4.61 16.58
CA LEU A 184 -10.43 -5.92 16.86
C LEU A 184 -11.14 -6.57 18.06
N ASN A 185 -11.03 -7.88 18.21
CA ASN A 185 -11.37 -8.53 19.46
C ASN A 185 -10.28 -8.24 20.51
N THR A 186 -10.55 -7.31 21.41
CA THR A 186 -9.61 -6.86 22.47
C THR A 186 -10.02 -7.33 23.87
N LYS A 187 -11.18 -8.02 24.00
CA LYS A 187 -11.75 -8.36 25.29
C LYS A 187 -11.66 -9.85 25.65
N SER A 188 -11.11 -10.68 24.76
CA SER A 188 -10.91 -12.09 25.08
C SER A 188 -9.65 -12.28 25.93
N HIS A 189 -9.69 -13.28 26.79
CA HIS A 189 -8.53 -13.66 27.63
C HIS A 189 -7.29 -14.00 26.78
N GLU A 190 -7.51 -14.60 25.58
CA GLU A 190 -6.43 -14.93 24.65
C GLU A 190 -5.80 -13.64 24.07
N ALA A 191 -6.60 -12.62 23.72
CA ALA A 191 -6.09 -11.35 23.23
C ALA A 191 -5.25 -10.64 24.31
N GLU A 192 -5.78 -10.54 25.53
CA GLU A 192 -5.05 -9.93 26.66
C GLU A 192 -3.72 -10.64 26.92
N ALA A 193 -3.71 -11.97 26.94
CA ALA A 193 -2.49 -12.77 27.14
C ALA A 193 -1.48 -12.56 26.01
N PHE A 194 -1.94 -12.52 24.75
CA PHE A 194 -1.09 -12.28 23.58
C PHE A 194 -0.42 -10.91 23.64
N PHE A 195 -1.17 -9.84 23.86
CA PHE A 195 -0.62 -8.49 23.92
C PHE A 195 0.28 -8.28 25.15
N ALA A 196 -0.02 -8.93 26.29
CA ALA A 196 0.86 -8.94 27.44
C ALA A 196 2.19 -9.65 27.12
N SER A 197 2.16 -10.76 26.37
CA SER A 197 3.35 -11.48 25.90
C SER A 197 4.19 -10.61 24.94
N ALA A 198 3.56 -9.95 23.96
CA ALA A 198 4.24 -9.04 23.03
C ALA A 198 4.99 -7.94 23.80
N ARG A 199 4.30 -7.29 24.77
CA ARG A 199 4.90 -6.26 25.62
C ARG A 199 6.08 -6.78 26.43
N LYS A 200 5.95 -7.98 27.05
CA LYS A 200 7.03 -8.60 27.81
C LYS A 200 8.26 -8.90 26.97
N LYS A 201 8.07 -9.24 25.70
CA LYS A 201 9.14 -9.51 24.73
C LYS A 201 9.68 -8.23 24.06
N GLY A 202 9.13 -7.04 24.35
CA GLY A 202 9.53 -5.79 23.73
C GLY A 202 9.10 -5.66 22.25
N VAL A 203 8.12 -6.47 21.81
CA VAL A 203 7.59 -6.43 20.47
C VAL A 203 6.60 -5.30 20.34
N ARG A 204 6.77 -4.45 19.31
CA ARG A 204 5.85 -3.33 19.02
C ARG A 204 4.65 -3.86 18.25
N VAL A 205 3.45 -3.40 18.64
CA VAL A 205 2.20 -3.84 18.03
C VAL A 205 1.51 -2.65 17.38
N TYR A 206 1.22 -2.80 16.08
CA TYR A 206 0.51 -1.81 15.28
C TYR A 206 -0.81 -2.39 14.78
N ALA A 207 -1.83 -1.53 14.61
CA ALA A 207 -3.11 -1.90 13.99
C ALA A 207 -3.36 -1.04 12.75
N SER A 208 -3.44 -1.65 11.57
CA SER A 208 -3.74 -0.98 10.31
C SER A 208 -5.24 -0.98 10.02
N GLY A 209 -5.72 0.03 9.26
CA GLY A 209 -7.14 0.19 8.96
C GLY A 209 -7.96 0.79 10.10
N ALA A 210 -7.30 1.34 11.12
CA ALA A 210 -7.97 2.03 12.23
C ALA A 210 -8.66 3.31 11.72
N SER A 211 -9.94 3.48 12.09
CA SER A 211 -10.74 4.65 11.68
C SER A 211 -10.28 5.94 12.38
N ASN A 212 -10.32 7.05 11.65
CA ASN A 212 -10.06 8.39 12.20
C ASN A 212 -11.26 8.98 12.94
N GLY A 213 -12.48 8.52 12.66
CA GLY A 213 -13.70 9.22 13.07
C GLY A 213 -14.60 8.49 14.07
N ALA A 214 -14.52 7.18 14.19
CA ALA A 214 -15.39 6.41 15.07
C ALA A 214 -14.60 5.79 16.23
N ILE A 215 -14.93 6.16 17.45
CA ILE A 215 -14.36 5.56 18.67
C ILE A 215 -15.29 4.40 19.08
N TYR A 216 -14.89 3.19 18.72
CA TYR A 216 -15.54 1.99 19.25
C TYR A 216 -14.87 1.55 20.54
N SER A 217 -15.62 0.95 21.45
CA SER A 217 -15.10 0.49 22.76
C SER A 217 -13.95 -0.51 22.66
N SER A 218 -13.82 -1.23 21.54
CA SER A 218 -12.68 -2.11 21.27
C SER A 218 -11.42 -1.32 20.85
N ALA A 219 -11.57 -0.17 20.20
CA ALA A 219 -10.46 0.71 19.82
C ALA A 219 -9.95 1.52 21.01
N GLU A 220 -10.82 1.84 21.99
CA GLU A 220 -10.41 2.47 23.26
C GLU A 220 -9.43 1.62 24.06
N SER A 221 -9.49 0.30 23.87
CA SER A 221 -8.58 -0.64 24.55
C SER A 221 -7.19 -0.71 23.91
N PHE A 222 -6.97 -0.14 22.72
CA PHE A 222 -5.70 -0.27 22.01
C PHE A 222 -4.53 0.29 22.82
N GLU A 223 -4.66 1.48 23.39
CA GLU A 223 -3.62 2.09 24.21
C GLU A 223 -3.29 1.23 25.44
N THR A 224 -4.31 0.73 26.15
CA THR A 224 -4.14 -0.14 27.32
C THR A 224 -3.43 -1.43 26.98
N LEU A 225 -3.69 -2.00 25.79
CA LEU A 225 -3.08 -3.21 25.29
C LEU A 225 -1.70 -2.97 24.67
N GLY A 226 -1.28 -1.71 24.50
CA GLY A 226 -0.02 -1.34 23.86
C GLY A 226 -0.05 -1.48 22.35
N ILE A 227 -1.22 -1.30 21.74
CA ILE A 227 -1.43 -1.30 20.29
C ILE A 227 -1.41 0.14 19.78
N THR A 228 -0.54 0.43 18.84
CA THR A 228 -0.49 1.73 18.16
C THR A 228 -1.32 1.69 16.88
N PRO A 229 -2.42 2.46 16.78
CA PRO A 229 -3.22 2.49 15.57
C PRO A 229 -2.50 3.24 14.45
N ILE A 230 -2.41 2.62 13.27
CA ILE A 230 -2.00 3.27 12.03
C ILE A 230 -3.28 3.72 11.32
N ARG A 231 -3.40 5.01 11.14
CA ARG A 231 -4.57 5.61 10.51
C ARG A 231 -4.23 6.10 9.12
N SER A 232 -5.24 6.16 8.26
CA SER A 232 -5.14 6.79 6.93
C SER A 232 -4.17 6.12 5.94
N LEU A 233 -3.66 4.93 6.23
CA LEU A 233 -2.89 4.10 5.32
C LEU A 233 -3.71 2.88 4.88
N SER A 234 -3.49 2.41 3.65
CA SER A 234 -3.97 1.07 3.29
C SER A 234 -3.23 0.01 4.13
N PRO A 235 -3.85 -1.13 4.45
CA PRO A 235 -3.16 -2.22 5.16
C PRO A 235 -1.90 -2.70 4.43
N ILE A 236 -1.95 -2.73 3.08
CA ILE A 236 -0.79 -3.09 2.23
C ILE A 236 0.32 -2.04 2.38
N ALA A 237 -0.03 -0.76 2.28
CA ALA A 237 0.94 0.33 2.44
C ALA A 237 1.57 0.32 3.83
N ALA A 238 0.77 0.12 4.88
CA ALA A 238 1.27 0.02 6.25
C ALA A 238 2.27 -1.14 6.42
N TYR A 239 1.96 -2.33 5.85
CA TYR A 239 2.87 -3.46 5.87
C TYR A 239 4.18 -3.17 5.14
N VAL A 240 4.09 -2.71 3.88
CA VAL A 240 5.28 -2.45 3.05
C VAL A 240 6.14 -1.32 3.64
N LYS A 241 5.51 -0.28 4.17
CA LYS A 241 6.21 0.82 4.83
C LYS A 241 6.99 0.33 6.06
N LEU A 242 6.32 -0.41 6.95
CA LEU A 242 6.94 -0.99 8.14
C LEU A 242 8.11 -1.91 7.75
N TRP A 243 7.90 -2.75 6.74
CA TRP A 243 8.91 -3.66 6.23
C TRP A 243 10.14 -2.95 5.67
N LEU A 244 9.95 -1.89 4.86
CA LEU A 244 11.06 -1.09 4.34
C LEU A 244 11.80 -0.33 5.45
N ILE A 245 11.06 0.28 6.39
CA ILE A 245 11.65 1.00 7.52
C ILE A 245 12.51 0.05 8.36
N SER A 246 11.98 -1.14 8.69
CA SER A 246 12.72 -2.14 9.46
C SER A 246 13.94 -2.65 8.70
N SER A 247 13.80 -3.00 7.42
CA SER A 247 14.91 -3.47 6.58
C SER A 247 16.04 -2.43 6.43
N LEU A 248 15.69 -1.13 6.48
CA LEU A 248 16.66 -0.02 6.45
C LEU A 248 17.23 0.31 7.83
N GLY A 249 16.78 -0.34 8.89
CA GLY A 249 17.20 -0.03 10.26
C GLY A 249 16.79 1.37 10.73
N LYS A 250 15.73 1.95 10.14
CA LYS A 250 15.23 3.27 10.47
C LYS A 250 14.23 3.21 11.65
N ASN A 251 13.95 4.36 12.25
CA ASN A 251 13.01 4.46 13.35
C ASN A 251 11.55 4.38 12.87
N THR A 252 10.85 3.35 13.30
CA THR A 252 9.43 3.12 12.94
C THR A 252 8.50 4.16 13.55
N ASP A 253 8.78 4.64 14.76
CA ASP A 253 7.92 5.62 15.45
C ASP A 253 7.95 6.99 14.77
N GLU A 254 9.05 7.32 14.09
CA GLU A 254 9.20 8.57 13.36
C GLU A 254 8.58 8.51 11.95
N LEU A 255 8.67 7.37 11.28
CA LEU A 255 8.39 7.30 9.85
C LEU A 255 7.05 6.64 9.51
N LEU A 256 6.51 5.77 10.39
CA LEU A 256 5.31 5.02 10.05
C LEU A 256 4.05 5.90 9.96
N GLY A 257 3.98 6.93 10.78
CA GLY A 257 2.83 7.85 10.88
C GLY A 257 2.90 9.10 9.99
N VAL A 258 4.02 9.36 9.27
CA VAL A 258 4.19 10.55 8.42
C VAL A 258 3.99 10.21 6.95
N SER A 259 3.60 11.18 6.13
CA SER A 259 3.36 10.95 4.69
C SER A 259 4.67 10.69 3.94
N ILE A 260 4.70 9.61 3.15
CA ILE A 260 5.76 9.28 2.19
C ILE A 260 5.12 8.71 0.93
N GLY A 261 5.45 9.29 -0.24
CA GLY A 261 4.90 8.85 -1.51
C GLY A 261 3.39 9.08 -1.64
N GLY A 262 2.86 10.04 -0.89
CA GLY A 262 1.45 10.42 -0.89
C GLY A 262 0.53 9.32 -0.34
N ASP A 263 0.98 8.54 0.63
CA ASP A 263 0.28 7.36 1.14
C ASP A 263 -0.90 7.68 2.07
N ILE A 264 -0.89 8.81 2.77
CA ILE A 264 -1.96 9.22 3.69
C ILE A 264 -3.20 9.65 2.91
N VAL A 265 -4.37 9.12 3.30
CA VAL A 265 -5.62 9.26 2.53
C VAL A 265 -6.56 10.34 3.10
N PHE A 266 -6.46 10.68 4.40
CA PHE A 266 -7.37 11.61 5.09
C PHE A 266 -6.63 12.54 6.04
#